data_3ae12855bea5770b282a50f7f2836e19
#
_entry.id   3ae12855bea5770b282a50f7f2836e19
#
_cell.length_a   1.000
_cell.length_b   1.000
_cell.length_c   1.000
_cell.angle_alpha   90.00
_cell.angle_beta   90.00
_cell.angle_gamma   90.00
#
_symmetry.space_group_name_H-M   'P 1'
#
loop_
_entity.id
_entity.type
_entity.pdbx_description
1 polymer ?
#
loop_
_entity_poly.entity_id
_entity_poly.type
_entity_poly.pdbx_seq_one_letter_code
_entity_poly.pdbx_strand_id
1 'polypeptide(L)'
;MLEASWEPHCTAAVNASSTEELIAAFEKLVSTAKINLSTPSSVVYAHDTRPTSGILAKAVATGLAAMGATIIDAGLKTTPQLHYLVKALNTQGTSQSYGEPTEEGYYAKLGKAYTTLVSKLSTASSSSEPMLVDCANGVGAVALQGLQKHIPTELLPLKAQRTDTQSPGVLNNGCGADYVKTNQRLPAGYERDASLKPGQRMCSYDGDADRLVYYYLRGPASQPESFRLLDGDKIASLAADYLVELVKQAGVEIQVGCVQTAYANGSSTKYLQQRVPVTCVSSEVSAFLSKNYSH
;
A
#
# COMPACT_ATOMS: atom_id res chain seq x y z
N MET A 1 9.61 22.99 4.69
CA MET A 1 10.08 23.85 5.83
C MET A 1 9.94 23.17 7.20
N LEU A 2 8.99 22.27 7.42
CA LEU A 2 8.85 21.53 8.69
C LEU A 2 9.91 20.41 8.87
N GLU A 3 10.37 19.78 7.78
CA GLU A 3 11.28 18.64 7.85
C GLU A 3 12.67 18.93 8.45
N ALA A 4 13.27 20.06 8.12
CA ALA A 4 14.61 20.39 8.65
C ALA A 4 14.62 20.77 10.14
N SER A 5 13.46 21.13 10.70
CA SER A 5 13.31 21.47 12.12
C SER A 5 12.76 20.33 12.98
N TRP A 6 12.22 19.28 12.35
CA TRP A 6 11.54 18.19 13.05
C TRP A 6 12.50 17.24 13.76
N GLU A 7 13.56 16.79 13.08
CA GLU A 7 14.50 15.80 13.59
C GLU A 7 15.17 16.19 14.94
N PRO A 8 15.70 17.42 15.12
CA PRO A 8 16.30 17.81 16.39
C PRO A 8 15.29 17.80 17.55
N HIS A 9 14.01 18.12 17.28
CA HIS A 9 12.98 18.17 18.32
C HIS A 9 12.47 16.78 18.67
N CYS A 10 12.33 15.89 17.70
CA CYS A 10 12.04 14.48 17.96
C CYS A 10 13.15 13.83 18.77
N THR A 11 14.41 14.09 18.42
CA THR A 11 15.57 13.60 19.19
C THR A 11 15.56 14.10 20.63
N ALA A 12 15.26 15.37 20.85
CA ALA A 12 15.15 15.95 22.19
C ALA A 12 14.01 15.30 22.99
N ALA A 13 12.85 15.07 22.38
CA ALA A 13 11.72 14.43 23.05
C ALA A 13 11.99 12.96 23.37
N VAL A 14 12.64 12.20 22.48
CA VAL A 14 12.98 10.79 22.68
C VAL A 14 14.05 10.62 23.76
N ASN A 15 14.99 11.56 23.88
CA ASN A 15 16.08 11.51 24.86
C ASN A 15 15.72 12.19 26.19
N ALA A 16 14.50 12.71 26.34
CA ALA A 16 14.05 13.32 27.59
C ALA A 16 14.06 12.29 28.72
N SER A 17 14.74 12.60 29.81
CA SER A 17 14.87 11.75 31.01
C SER A 17 13.85 12.09 32.09
N SER A 18 13.12 13.20 31.94
CA SER A 18 12.07 13.65 32.82
C SER A 18 10.86 14.19 32.07
N THR A 19 9.72 14.29 32.76
CA THR A 19 8.51 14.91 32.20
C THR A 19 8.73 16.37 31.84
N GLU A 20 9.49 17.09 32.65
CA GLU A 20 9.82 18.50 32.44
C GLU A 20 10.65 18.70 31.16
N GLU A 21 11.65 17.85 30.94
CA GLU A 21 12.45 17.88 29.70
C GLU A 21 11.58 17.54 28.47
N LEU A 22 10.68 16.59 28.59
CA LEU A 22 9.75 16.22 27.52
C LEU A 22 8.83 17.40 27.18
N ILE A 23 8.24 18.05 28.17
CA ILE A 23 7.37 19.25 27.99
C ILE A 23 8.18 20.36 27.30
N ALA A 24 9.39 20.66 27.79
CA ALA A 24 10.24 21.70 27.21
C ALA A 24 10.59 21.41 25.73
N ALA A 25 10.82 20.15 25.36
CA ALA A 25 11.06 19.74 23.99
C ALA A 25 9.84 19.99 23.09
N PHE A 26 8.62 19.70 23.56
CA PHE A 26 7.40 19.98 22.83
C PHE A 26 7.10 21.48 22.73
N GLU A 27 7.26 22.26 23.79
CA GLU A 27 7.09 23.72 23.78
C GLU A 27 8.03 24.37 22.76
N LYS A 28 9.27 23.92 22.72
CA LYS A 28 10.25 24.37 21.74
C LYS A 28 9.85 24.00 20.31
N LEU A 29 9.33 22.80 20.08
CA LEU A 29 8.80 22.39 18.78
C LEU A 29 7.64 23.29 18.35
N VAL A 30 6.64 23.47 19.21
CA VAL A 30 5.46 24.33 18.97
C VAL A 30 5.87 25.74 18.59
N SER A 31 6.79 26.36 19.37
CA SER A 31 7.25 27.74 19.12
C SER A 31 8.05 27.83 17.82
N THR A 32 8.98 26.89 17.56
CA THR A 32 9.83 26.89 16.36
C THR A 32 9.03 26.65 15.09
N ALA A 33 8.09 25.70 15.13
CA ALA A 33 7.22 25.37 14.01
C ALA A 33 6.03 26.34 13.88
N LYS A 34 5.87 27.28 14.81
CA LYS A 34 4.75 28.25 14.86
C LYS A 34 3.40 27.56 14.82
N ILE A 35 3.24 26.45 15.57
CA ILE A 35 2.01 25.68 15.62
C ILE A 35 0.96 26.48 16.38
N ASN A 36 -0.19 26.70 15.76
CA ASN A 36 -1.32 27.33 16.42
C ASN A 36 -2.11 26.31 17.23
N LEU A 37 -1.90 26.26 18.53
CA LEU A 37 -2.60 25.34 19.44
C LEU A 37 -4.08 25.66 19.64
N SER A 38 -4.54 26.86 19.24
CA SER A 38 -5.94 27.26 19.33
C SER A 38 -6.78 26.75 18.14
N THR A 39 -6.14 26.23 17.09
CA THR A 39 -6.86 25.68 15.95
C THR A 39 -7.36 24.27 16.31
N PRO A 40 -8.68 24.00 16.21
CA PRO A 40 -9.20 22.66 16.43
C PRO A 40 -8.54 21.65 15.48
N SER A 41 -8.04 20.55 16.04
CA SER A 41 -7.46 19.48 15.25
C SER A 41 -8.48 18.36 15.00
N SER A 42 -8.43 17.76 13.83
CA SER A 42 -9.20 16.56 13.50
C SER A 42 -8.23 15.47 13.02
N VAL A 43 -8.33 14.28 13.62
CA VAL A 43 -7.46 13.16 13.32
C VAL A 43 -8.29 11.94 12.93
N VAL A 44 -8.04 11.44 11.74
CA VAL A 44 -8.57 10.16 11.27
C VAL A 44 -7.51 9.09 11.50
N TYR A 45 -7.85 8.02 12.16
CA TYR A 45 -6.96 6.88 12.35
C TYR A 45 -7.64 5.56 11.98
N ALA A 46 -6.84 4.57 11.70
CA ALA A 46 -7.27 3.22 11.39
C ALA A 46 -6.23 2.21 11.92
N HIS A 47 -6.56 0.94 11.87
CA HIS A 47 -5.63 -0.11 12.28
C HIS A 47 -5.79 -1.35 11.38
N ASP A 48 -4.79 -2.23 11.42
CA ASP A 48 -4.81 -3.54 10.74
C ASP A 48 -5.21 -4.68 11.71
N THR A 49 -5.01 -5.92 11.27
CA THR A 49 -5.38 -7.14 12.01
C THR A 49 -4.27 -7.66 12.93
N ARG A 50 -3.16 -6.95 13.15
CA ARG A 50 -2.11 -7.39 14.08
C ARG A 50 -2.65 -7.47 15.51
N PRO A 51 -2.21 -8.43 16.32
CA PRO A 51 -2.70 -8.59 17.69
C PRO A 51 -2.56 -7.35 18.59
N THR A 52 -1.56 -6.50 18.30
CA THR A 52 -1.30 -5.27 19.05
C THR A 52 -2.10 -4.07 18.55
N SER A 53 -2.67 -4.14 17.34
CA SER A 53 -3.27 -2.99 16.67
C SER A 53 -4.43 -2.37 17.44
N GLY A 54 -5.31 -3.18 18.00
CA GLY A 54 -6.44 -2.68 18.82
C GLY A 54 -6.00 -1.95 20.09
N ILE A 55 -4.93 -2.43 20.74
CA ILE A 55 -4.37 -1.79 21.95
C ILE A 55 -3.73 -0.45 21.57
N LEU A 56 -2.96 -0.43 20.51
CA LEU A 56 -2.30 0.78 20.01
C LEU A 56 -3.33 1.83 19.52
N ALA A 57 -4.36 1.42 18.80
CA ALA A 57 -5.45 2.28 18.36
C ALA A 57 -6.16 2.95 19.55
N LYS A 58 -6.44 2.17 20.62
CA LYS A 58 -7.04 2.71 21.85
C LYS A 58 -6.11 3.69 22.56
N ALA A 59 -4.81 3.41 22.62
CA ALA A 59 -3.82 4.33 23.20
C ALA A 59 -3.75 5.65 22.43
N VAL A 60 -3.74 5.59 21.08
CA VAL A 60 -3.79 6.76 20.20
C VAL A 60 -5.07 7.57 20.46
N ALA A 61 -6.23 6.93 20.48
CA ALA A 61 -7.52 7.60 20.77
C ALA A 61 -7.51 8.32 22.12
N THR A 62 -6.96 7.67 23.16
CA THR A 62 -6.86 8.27 24.50
C THR A 62 -5.96 9.51 24.50
N GLY A 63 -4.80 9.45 23.85
CA GLY A 63 -3.90 10.59 23.73
C GLY A 63 -4.51 11.75 22.95
N LEU A 64 -5.17 11.46 21.83
CA LEU A 64 -5.84 12.48 21.02
C LEU A 64 -7.01 13.14 21.76
N ALA A 65 -7.79 12.36 22.52
CA ALA A 65 -8.86 12.89 23.37
C ALA A 65 -8.32 13.83 24.47
N ALA A 66 -7.20 13.47 25.09
CA ALA A 66 -6.54 14.32 26.08
C ALA A 66 -6.04 15.65 25.50
N MET A 67 -5.71 15.66 24.21
CA MET A 67 -5.30 16.87 23.46
C MET A 67 -6.50 17.67 22.92
N GLY A 68 -7.73 17.24 23.19
CA GLY A 68 -8.93 17.93 22.70
C GLY A 68 -9.17 17.81 21.19
N ALA A 69 -8.57 16.82 20.52
CA ALA A 69 -8.75 16.60 19.10
C ALA A 69 -10.13 15.99 18.78
N THR A 70 -10.69 16.37 17.65
CA THR A 70 -11.82 15.61 17.05
C THR A 70 -11.29 14.33 16.47
N ILE A 71 -11.84 13.19 16.91
CA ILE A 71 -11.33 11.86 16.57
C ILE A 71 -12.31 11.16 15.65
N ILE A 72 -11.81 10.63 14.55
CA ILE A 72 -12.55 9.78 13.61
C ILE A 72 -11.85 8.42 13.58
N ASP A 73 -12.49 7.42 14.18
CA ASP A 73 -12.05 6.03 14.10
C ASP A 73 -12.58 5.39 12.82
N ALA A 74 -11.70 5.11 11.88
CA ALA A 74 -12.07 4.46 10.63
C ALA A 74 -12.06 2.92 10.74
N GLY A 75 -11.69 2.36 11.89
CA GLY A 75 -11.67 0.91 12.14
C GLY A 75 -10.59 0.18 11.36
N LEU A 76 -10.90 -1.05 10.92
CA LEU A 76 -10.00 -1.87 10.11
C LEU A 76 -9.88 -1.31 8.70
N LYS A 77 -8.69 -0.82 8.32
CA LYS A 77 -8.39 -0.30 6.98
C LYS A 77 -6.96 -0.60 6.58
N THR A 78 -6.73 -0.66 5.28
CA THR A 78 -5.39 -0.59 4.70
C THR A 78 -4.90 0.85 4.67
N THR A 79 -3.59 1.05 4.59
CA THR A 79 -2.98 2.39 4.49
C THR A 79 -3.54 3.21 3.31
N PRO A 80 -3.70 2.67 2.09
CA PRO A 80 -4.31 3.42 0.98
C PRO A 80 -5.75 3.87 1.24
N GLN A 81 -6.54 3.05 1.93
CA GLN A 81 -7.91 3.44 2.31
C GLN A 81 -7.91 4.62 3.28
N LEU A 82 -7.02 4.61 4.28
CA LEU A 82 -6.89 5.72 5.22
C LEU A 82 -6.44 7.00 4.52
N HIS A 83 -5.44 6.92 3.62
CA HIS A 83 -5.01 8.07 2.81
C HIS A 83 -6.14 8.64 1.95
N TYR A 84 -6.93 7.76 1.34
CA TYR A 84 -8.10 8.18 0.59
C TYR A 84 -9.11 8.93 1.46
N LEU A 85 -9.45 8.39 2.64
CA LEU A 85 -10.40 9.01 3.57
C LEU A 85 -9.95 10.41 3.98
N VAL A 86 -8.69 10.56 4.39
CA VAL A 86 -8.13 11.87 4.76
C VAL A 86 -8.18 12.85 3.59
N LYS A 87 -7.80 12.41 2.38
CA LYS A 87 -7.85 13.26 1.18
C LYS A 87 -9.29 13.66 0.84
N ALA A 88 -10.23 12.73 0.90
CA ALA A 88 -11.63 12.99 0.58
C ALA A 88 -12.26 13.96 1.60
N LEU A 89 -12.00 13.78 2.90
CA LEU A 89 -12.44 14.70 3.95
C LEU A 89 -11.90 16.11 3.75
N ASN A 90 -10.59 16.24 3.48
CA ASN A 90 -9.95 17.54 3.31
C ASN A 90 -10.37 18.29 2.05
N THR A 91 -10.92 17.59 1.06
CA THR A 91 -11.36 18.19 -0.21
C THR A 91 -12.87 18.24 -0.37
N GLN A 92 -13.62 17.77 0.63
CA GLN A 92 -15.08 17.76 0.59
C GLN A 92 -15.65 19.16 0.46
N GLY A 93 -16.63 19.35 -0.43
CA GLY A 93 -17.25 20.65 -0.68
C GLY A 93 -16.40 21.64 -1.48
N THR A 94 -15.21 21.26 -1.95
CA THR A 94 -14.35 22.09 -2.81
C THR A 94 -14.48 21.69 -4.29
N SER A 95 -13.98 22.54 -5.19
CA SER A 95 -13.90 22.22 -6.63
C SER A 95 -12.93 21.05 -6.94
N GLN A 96 -12.12 20.65 -5.96
CA GLN A 96 -11.15 19.55 -6.06
C GLN A 96 -11.59 18.34 -5.23
N SER A 97 -12.89 18.17 -4.99
CA SER A 97 -13.43 17.05 -4.23
C SER A 97 -12.87 15.72 -4.77
N TYR A 98 -12.22 14.96 -3.88
CA TYR A 98 -11.54 13.72 -4.26
C TYR A 98 -12.49 12.52 -4.37
N GLY A 99 -13.67 12.62 -3.77
CA GLY A 99 -14.72 11.60 -3.74
C GLY A 99 -15.46 11.58 -2.40
N GLU A 100 -16.37 10.64 -2.25
CA GLU A 100 -17.07 10.42 -0.99
C GLU A 100 -16.10 9.96 0.11
N PRO A 101 -16.07 10.62 1.29
CA PRO A 101 -15.14 10.31 2.37
C PRO A 101 -15.57 9.06 3.16
N THR A 102 -15.79 7.96 2.46
CA THR A 102 -16.22 6.67 3.00
C THR A 102 -15.41 5.54 2.41
N GLU A 103 -15.43 4.38 3.06
CA GLU A 103 -14.84 3.16 2.53
C GLU A 103 -15.47 2.75 1.20
N GLU A 104 -16.78 2.86 1.12
CA GLU A 104 -17.54 2.59 -0.10
C GLU A 104 -17.13 3.53 -1.25
N GLY A 105 -16.89 4.81 -0.95
CA GLY A 105 -16.37 5.79 -1.92
C GLY A 105 -14.99 5.40 -2.47
N TYR A 106 -14.12 4.82 -1.64
CA TYR A 106 -12.84 4.29 -2.09
C TYR A 106 -13.00 3.16 -3.11
N TYR A 107 -13.83 2.17 -2.78
CA TYR A 107 -14.06 1.03 -3.67
C TYR A 107 -14.77 1.43 -4.96
N ALA A 108 -15.78 2.28 -4.87
CA ALA A 108 -16.52 2.79 -6.02
C ALA A 108 -15.58 3.55 -6.99
N LYS A 109 -14.68 4.37 -6.45
CA LYS A 109 -13.69 5.10 -7.26
C LYS A 109 -12.74 4.16 -7.99
N LEU A 110 -12.17 3.17 -7.29
CA LEU A 110 -11.27 2.19 -7.90
C LEU A 110 -11.99 1.31 -8.92
N GLY A 111 -13.18 0.80 -8.57
CA GLY A 111 -13.98 -0.03 -9.46
C GLY A 111 -14.37 0.70 -10.74
N LYS A 112 -14.81 1.97 -10.63
CA LYS A 112 -15.08 2.81 -11.78
C LYS A 112 -13.85 3.05 -12.66
N ALA A 113 -12.71 3.35 -12.06
CA ALA A 113 -11.46 3.56 -12.80
C ALA A 113 -11.05 2.29 -13.55
N TYR A 114 -11.05 1.15 -12.87
CA TYR A 114 -10.73 -0.14 -13.47
C TYR A 114 -11.67 -0.49 -14.64
N THR A 115 -12.97 -0.44 -14.42
CA THR A 115 -13.99 -0.74 -15.44
C THR A 115 -13.85 0.18 -16.65
N THR A 116 -13.58 1.48 -16.41
CA THR A 116 -13.37 2.46 -17.50
C THR A 116 -12.14 2.13 -18.33
N LEU A 117 -11.04 1.76 -17.69
CA LEU A 117 -9.80 1.39 -18.40
C LEU A 117 -9.99 0.10 -19.20
N VAL A 118 -10.52 -0.94 -18.58
CA VAL A 118 -10.71 -2.24 -19.23
C VAL A 118 -11.70 -2.14 -20.40
N SER A 119 -12.76 -1.35 -20.30
CA SER A 119 -13.71 -1.15 -21.40
C SER A 119 -13.12 -0.48 -22.65
N LYS A 120 -12.00 0.22 -22.49
CA LYS A 120 -11.27 0.86 -23.61
C LYS A 120 -10.20 -0.04 -24.21
N LEU A 121 -9.86 -1.14 -23.58
CA LEU A 121 -8.90 -2.10 -24.10
C LEU A 121 -9.62 -3.09 -25.02
N SER A 122 -9.48 -2.93 -26.33
CA SER A 122 -10.10 -3.78 -27.35
C SER A 122 -9.67 -5.25 -27.31
N THR A 123 -8.68 -5.59 -26.50
CA THR A 123 -8.10 -6.93 -26.35
C THR A 123 -8.19 -7.48 -24.93
N ALA A 124 -9.13 -6.98 -24.12
CA ALA A 124 -9.36 -7.54 -22.80
C ALA A 124 -9.82 -9.01 -22.92
N SER A 125 -8.87 -9.90 -23.19
CA SER A 125 -9.03 -11.34 -22.98
C SER A 125 -9.23 -11.56 -21.51
N SER A 126 -10.46 -11.49 -21.04
CA SER A 126 -10.80 -11.94 -19.70
C SER A 126 -10.47 -13.43 -19.63
N SER A 127 -9.40 -13.77 -18.91
CA SER A 127 -9.18 -15.16 -18.57
C SER A 127 -10.40 -15.60 -17.76
N SER A 128 -11.08 -16.63 -18.22
CA SER A 128 -12.22 -17.22 -17.50
C SER A 128 -11.82 -17.84 -16.15
N GLU A 129 -10.53 -18.17 -16.00
CA GLU A 129 -9.98 -18.73 -14.77
C GLU A 129 -9.69 -17.62 -13.75
N PRO A 130 -10.22 -17.72 -12.52
CA PRO A 130 -9.99 -16.73 -11.49
C PRO A 130 -8.52 -16.69 -11.04
N MET A 131 -8.01 -15.50 -10.77
CA MET A 131 -6.75 -15.35 -10.08
C MET A 131 -6.95 -15.66 -8.58
N LEU A 132 -6.13 -16.53 -8.04
CA LEU A 132 -6.15 -16.83 -6.60
C LEU A 132 -5.41 -15.73 -5.84
N VAL A 133 -6.05 -15.16 -4.84
CA VAL A 133 -5.49 -14.10 -4.01
C VAL A 133 -5.32 -14.61 -2.59
N ASP A 134 -4.10 -14.87 -2.20
CA ASP A 134 -3.72 -15.17 -0.83
C ASP A 134 -3.71 -13.85 -0.03
N CYS A 135 -4.67 -13.69 0.87
CA CYS A 135 -4.84 -12.49 1.70
C CYS A 135 -4.06 -12.55 3.01
N ALA A 136 -3.18 -13.53 3.20
CA ALA A 136 -2.32 -13.68 4.37
C ALA A 136 -3.07 -13.72 5.73
N ASN A 137 -4.38 -13.98 5.73
CA ASN A 137 -5.28 -13.83 6.87
C ASN A 137 -5.26 -12.40 7.47
N GLY A 138 -4.98 -11.40 6.65
CA GLY A 138 -4.82 -10.02 7.03
C GLY A 138 -5.96 -9.11 6.58
N VAL A 139 -5.81 -7.79 6.80
CA VAL A 139 -6.82 -6.78 6.45
C VAL A 139 -7.13 -6.75 4.95
N GLY A 140 -6.20 -7.22 4.10
CA GLY A 140 -6.41 -7.36 2.67
C GLY A 140 -7.61 -8.25 2.29
N ALA A 141 -7.98 -9.22 3.14
CA ALA A 141 -9.16 -10.05 2.93
C ALA A 141 -10.46 -9.22 2.96
N VAL A 142 -10.58 -8.34 3.95
CA VAL A 142 -11.73 -7.43 4.11
C VAL A 142 -11.78 -6.43 2.96
N ALA A 143 -10.64 -5.81 2.65
CA ALA A 143 -10.52 -4.84 1.57
C ALA A 143 -10.85 -5.45 0.19
N LEU A 144 -10.37 -6.66 -0.09
CA LEU A 144 -10.67 -7.37 -1.35
C LEU A 144 -12.15 -7.67 -1.48
N GLN A 145 -12.80 -8.15 -0.41
CA GLN A 145 -14.25 -8.41 -0.40
C GLN A 145 -15.07 -7.13 -0.69
N GLY A 146 -14.63 -6.00 -0.13
CA GLY A 146 -15.25 -4.70 -0.43
C GLY A 146 -15.10 -4.33 -1.90
N LEU A 147 -13.88 -4.41 -2.43
CA LEU A 147 -13.56 -4.05 -3.81
C LEU A 147 -14.32 -4.93 -4.83
N GLN A 148 -14.47 -6.23 -4.56
CA GLN A 148 -15.16 -7.16 -5.46
C GLN A 148 -16.65 -6.80 -5.68
N LYS A 149 -17.28 -6.02 -4.80
CA LYS A 149 -18.66 -5.54 -5.00
C LYS A 149 -18.76 -4.46 -6.09
N HIS A 150 -17.64 -3.82 -6.43
CA HIS A 150 -17.56 -2.69 -7.37
C HIS A 150 -16.91 -3.02 -8.70
N ILE A 151 -16.43 -4.24 -8.88
CA ILE A 151 -15.84 -4.70 -10.14
C ILE A 151 -16.60 -5.93 -10.60
N PRO A 152 -17.21 -5.92 -11.81
CA PRO A 152 -17.85 -7.11 -12.37
C PRO A 152 -16.91 -8.31 -12.39
N THR A 153 -17.35 -9.44 -11.88
CA THR A 153 -16.54 -10.66 -11.75
C THR A 153 -15.99 -11.15 -13.10
N GLU A 154 -16.73 -10.93 -14.18
CA GLU A 154 -16.33 -11.26 -15.54
C GLU A 154 -15.16 -10.41 -16.03
N LEU A 155 -14.97 -9.19 -15.51
CA LEU A 155 -13.84 -8.33 -15.85
C LEU A 155 -12.59 -8.62 -15.02
N LEU A 156 -12.78 -9.03 -13.77
CA LEU A 156 -11.69 -9.34 -12.85
C LEU A 156 -12.10 -10.53 -11.95
N PRO A 157 -12.04 -11.76 -12.46
CA PRO A 157 -12.36 -12.93 -11.66
C PRO A 157 -11.25 -13.15 -10.61
N LEU A 158 -11.58 -12.94 -9.34
CA LEU A 158 -10.69 -13.12 -8.19
C LEU A 158 -11.31 -14.14 -7.22
N LYS A 159 -10.47 -15.00 -6.66
CA LYS A 159 -10.84 -15.94 -5.61
C LYS A 159 -9.95 -15.75 -4.40
N ALA A 160 -10.50 -15.13 -3.35
CA ALA A 160 -9.79 -14.92 -2.09
C ALA A 160 -9.50 -16.24 -1.38
N GLN A 161 -8.33 -16.34 -0.79
CA GLN A 161 -7.84 -17.45 0.01
C GLN A 161 -7.23 -16.88 1.29
N ARG A 162 -7.18 -17.65 2.37
CA ARG A 162 -6.63 -17.24 3.65
C ARG A 162 -7.22 -15.91 4.13
N THR A 163 -8.51 -15.95 4.40
CA THR A 163 -9.33 -14.80 4.77
C THR A 163 -9.72 -14.77 6.25
N ASP A 164 -9.13 -15.62 7.08
CA ASP A 164 -9.40 -15.68 8.52
C ASP A 164 -8.63 -14.57 9.26
N THR A 165 -9.33 -13.47 9.49
CA THR A 165 -8.76 -12.30 10.20
C THR A 165 -8.97 -12.35 11.72
N GLN A 166 -9.58 -13.42 12.26
CA GLN A 166 -9.99 -13.50 13.65
C GLN A 166 -9.19 -14.49 14.49
N SER A 167 -8.74 -15.59 13.89
CA SER A 167 -8.03 -16.63 14.63
C SER A 167 -6.62 -16.21 15.04
N PRO A 168 -6.23 -16.41 16.29
CA PRO A 168 -4.87 -16.06 16.73
C PRO A 168 -3.79 -16.86 15.99
N GLY A 169 -2.69 -16.20 15.65
CA GLY A 169 -1.50 -16.83 15.07
C GLY A 169 -1.60 -17.28 13.62
N VAL A 170 -2.70 -17.00 12.92
CA VAL A 170 -2.85 -17.36 11.50
C VAL A 170 -2.33 -16.28 10.55
N LEU A 171 -2.24 -15.03 11.00
CA LEU A 171 -1.75 -13.89 10.22
C LEU A 171 -0.32 -14.16 9.72
N ASN A 172 -0.10 -14.09 8.40
CA ASN A 172 1.18 -14.37 7.73
C ASN A 172 1.79 -15.76 8.01
N ASN A 173 1.05 -16.69 8.58
CA ASN A 173 1.58 -17.99 8.96
C ASN A 173 1.62 -18.94 7.75
N GLY A 174 2.82 -19.18 7.23
CA GLY A 174 3.03 -20.01 6.05
C GLY A 174 2.42 -19.44 4.76
N CYS A 175 2.10 -18.15 4.74
CA CYS A 175 1.40 -17.48 3.63
C CYS A 175 1.79 -16.00 3.55
N GLY A 176 1.27 -15.33 2.53
CA GLY A 176 1.51 -13.90 2.32
C GLY A 176 2.77 -13.59 1.52
N ALA A 177 2.86 -12.34 1.10
CA ALA A 177 3.89 -11.85 0.19
C ALA A 177 5.33 -12.10 0.68
N ASP A 178 5.59 -11.87 1.97
CA ASP A 178 6.91 -12.10 2.56
C ASP A 178 7.29 -13.59 2.56
N TYR A 179 6.34 -14.45 2.92
CA TYR A 179 6.58 -15.89 2.91
C TYR A 179 6.94 -16.38 1.50
N VAL A 180 6.17 -15.97 0.50
CA VAL A 180 6.37 -16.36 -0.91
C VAL A 180 7.68 -15.81 -1.45
N LYS A 181 7.97 -14.54 -1.20
CA LYS A 181 9.20 -13.88 -1.68
C LYS A 181 10.45 -14.47 -1.02
N THR A 182 10.45 -14.63 0.29
CA THR A 182 11.61 -15.12 1.05
C THR A 182 11.91 -16.58 0.74
N ASN A 183 10.87 -17.42 0.68
CA ASN A 183 11.05 -18.86 0.47
C ASN A 183 11.08 -19.27 -1.01
N GLN A 184 10.80 -18.33 -1.94
CA GLN A 184 10.77 -18.59 -3.39
C GLN A 184 9.89 -19.81 -3.77
N ARG A 185 8.71 -19.91 -3.11
CA ARG A 185 7.78 -21.04 -3.30
C ARG A 185 6.33 -20.60 -3.05
N LEU A 186 5.41 -21.48 -3.41
CA LEU A 186 3.98 -21.33 -3.13
C LEU A 186 3.71 -21.19 -1.62
N PRO A 187 2.61 -20.52 -1.24
CA PRO A 187 2.08 -20.58 0.12
C PRO A 187 1.90 -22.03 0.60
N ALA A 188 2.15 -22.28 1.88
CA ALA A 188 2.11 -23.63 2.45
C ALA A 188 0.78 -24.33 2.15
N GLY A 189 0.85 -25.58 1.70
CA GLY A 189 -0.31 -26.40 1.34
C GLY A 189 -0.72 -26.31 -0.14
N TYR A 190 -0.35 -25.25 -0.87
CA TYR A 190 -0.67 -25.13 -2.30
C TYR A 190 0.07 -26.18 -3.14
N GLU A 191 1.23 -26.66 -2.71
CA GLU A 191 1.98 -27.72 -3.36
C GLU A 191 1.22 -29.06 -3.41
N ARG A 192 0.21 -29.21 -2.58
CA ARG A 192 -0.66 -30.40 -2.48
C ARG A 192 -2.02 -30.22 -3.15
N ASP A 193 -2.30 -29.01 -3.63
CA ASP A 193 -3.58 -28.71 -4.28
C ASP A 193 -3.55 -29.18 -5.74
N ALA A 194 -4.18 -30.34 -5.97
CA ALA A 194 -4.29 -30.93 -7.30
C ALA A 194 -5.14 -30.11 -8.29
N SER A 195 -5.87 -29.10 -7.81
CA SER A 195 -6.65 -28.21 -8.67
C SER A 195 -5.79 -27.13 -9.34
N LEU A 196 -4.58 -26.86 -8.84
CA LEU A 196 -3.67 -25.89 -9.41
C LEU A 196 -3.05 -26.41 -10.72
N LYS A 197 -3.20 -25.62 -11.77
CA LYS A 197 -2.77 -25.99 -13.12
C LYS A 197 -1.61 -25.10 -13.59
N PRO A 198 -0.81 -25.58 -14.57
CA PRO A 198 0.10 -24.69 -15.30
C PRO A 198 -0.64 -23.47 -15.85
N GLY A 199 -0.05 -22.28 -15.70
CA GLY A 199 -0.66 -21.02 -16.09
C GLY A 199 -1.62 -20.42 -15.05
N GLN A 200 -1.93 -21.13 -13.94
CA GLN A 200 -2.74 -20.58 -12.85
C GLN A 200 -2.12 -19.27 -12.34
N ARG A 201 -2.90 -18.20 -12.40
CA ARG A 201 -2.49 -16.88 -11.90
C ARG A 201 -2.77 -16.79 -10.41
N MET A 202 -1.79 -16.31 -9.67
CA MET A 202 -1.84 -16.22 -8.21
C MET A 202 -1.14 -14.95 -7.75
N CYS A 203 -1.59 -14.40 -6.63
CA CYS A 203 -0.87 -13.35 -5.93
C CYS A 203 -1.03 -13.52 -4.43
N SER A 204 -0.12 -12.92 -3.66
CA SER A 204 -0.22 -12.81 -2.21
C SER A 204 -0.06 -11.36 -1.79
N TYR A 205 -0.94 -10.91 -0.88
CA TYR A 205 -0.72 -9.74 -0.06
C TYR A 205 0.14 -10.10 1.15
N ASP A 206 0.71 -9.10 1.81
CA ASP A 206 1.14 -9.25 3.19
C ASP A 206 0.01 -8.91 4.17
N GLY A 207 0.27 -8.98 5.48
CA GLY A 207 -0.77 -8.89 6.50
C GLY A 207 -1.52 -7.56 6.58
N ASP A 208 -0.88 -6.45 6.22
CA ASP A 208 -1.46 -5.10 6.17
C ASP A 208 -1.78 -4.64 4.72
N ALA A 209 -1.52 -5.53 3.74
CA ALA A 209 -1.86 -5.36 2.33
C ALA A 209 -1.24 -4.11 1.67
N ASP A 210 -0.04 -3.71 2.09
CA ASP A 210 0.75 -2.65 1.44
C ASP A 210 1.73 -3.21 0.40
N ARG A 211 1.97 -4.53 0.41
CA ARG A 211 2.83 -5.24 -0.54
C ARG A 211 2.08 -6.36 -1.24
N LEU A 212 2.45 -6.58 -2.50
CA LEU A 212 1.90 -7.63 -3.35
C LEU A 212 3.03 -8.32 -4.11
N VAL A 213 2.95 -9.64 -4.20
CA VAL A 213 3.75 -10.44 -5.14
C VAL A 213 2.83 -11.23 -6.05
N TYR A 214 3.19 -11.33 -7.33
CA TYR A 214 2.48 -12.13 -8.31
C TYR A 214 3.29 -13.36 -8.67
N TYR A 215 2.63 -14.49 -8.85
CA TYR A 215 3.30 -15.72 -9.24
C TYR A 215 2.38 -16.65 -10.06
N TYR A 216 3.01 -17.58 -10.77
CA TYR A 216 2.31 -18.57 -11.58
C TYR A 216 3.13 -19.85 -11.70
N LEU A 217 2.49 -20.91 -12.22
CA LEU A 217 3.12 -22.20 -12.44
C LEU A 217 3.37 -22.45 -13.92
N ARG A 218 4.54 -23.02 -14.24
CA ARG A 218 4.85 -23.55 -15.58
C ARG A 218 4.62 -25.06 -15.71
N GLY A 219 4.41 -25.75 -14.60
CA GLY A 219 4.20 -27.19 -14.49
C GLY A 219 3.40 -27.52 -13.22
N PRO A 220 3.43 -28.78 -12.76
CA PRO A 220 2.74 -29.20 -11.55
C PRO A 220 3.16 -28.41 -10.30
N ALA A 221 2.21 -28.12 -9.41
CA ALA A 221 2.46 -27.40 -8.16
C ALA A 221 3.42 -28.13 -7.20
N SER A 222 3.47 -29.46 -7.31
CA SER A 222 4.38 -30.31 -6.54
C SER A 222 5.86 -30.19 -6.95
N GLN A 223 6.14 -29.55 -8.08
CA GLN A 223 7.50 -29.38 -8.61
C GLN A 223 7.98 -27.96 -8.34
N PRO A 224 8.96 -27.74 -7.45
CA PRO A 224 9.45 -26.41 -7.10
C PRO A 224 9.93 -25.59 -8.31
N GLU A 225 10.52 -26.25 -9.30
CA GLU A 225 11.00 -25.64 -10.54
C GLU A 225 9.88 -25.08 -11.43
N SER A 226 8.63 -25.46 -11.17
CA SER A 226 7.46 -24.92 -11.87
C SER A 226 7.11 -23.50 -11.43
N PHE A 227 7.49 -23.10 -10.23
CA PHE A 227 7.14 -21.81 -9.65
C PHE A 227 7.88 -20.63 -10.32
N ARG A 228 7.14 -19.57 -10.61
CA ARG A 228 7.68 -18.32 -11.16
C ARG A 228 7.13 -17.13 -10.38
N LEU A 229 8.03 -16.30 -9.88
CA LEU A 229 7.71 -15.14 -9.06
C LEU A 229 8.02 -13.83 -9.79
N LEU A 230 7.06 -12.93 -9.77
CA LEU A 230 7.21 -11.51 -10.02
C LEU A 230 7.00 -10.76 -8.70
N ASP A 231 8.10 -10.38 -8.08
CA ASP A 231 8.08 -9.54 -6.87
C ASP A 231 7.85 -8.07 -7.23
N GLY A 232 7.80 -7.21 -6.22
CA GLY A 232 7.55 -5.78 -6.41
C GLY A 232 8.53 -5.11 -7.38
N ASP A 233 9.82 -5.49 -7.35
CA ASP A 233 10.83 -4.93 -8.27
C ASP A 233 10.54 -5.28 -9.74
N LYS A 234 10.13 -6.53 -10.00
CA LYS A 234 9.76 -6.96 -11.35
C LYS A 234 8.45 -6.35 -11.82
N ILE A 235 7.45 -6.25 -10.93
CA ILE A 235 6.16 -5.61 -11.23
C ILE A 235 6.38 -4.13 -11.55
N ALA A 236 7.16 -3.42 -10.73
CA ALA A 236 7.47 -2.01 -10.95
C ALA A 236 8.24 -1.79 -12.26
N SER A 237 9.22 -2.66 -12.57
CA SER A 237 9.99 -2.60 -13.82
C SER A 237 9.09 -2.81 -15.04
N LEU A 238 8.18 -3.78 -14.98
CA LEU A 238 7.21 -4.04 -16.05
C LEU A 238 6.26 -2.86 -16.25
N ALA A 239 5.73 -2.31 -15.16
CA ALA A 239 4.82 -1.16 -15.20
C ALA A 239 5.52 0.09 -15.78
N ALA A 240 6.75 0.38 -15.36
CA ALA A 240 7.51 1.51 -15.85
C ALA A 240 7.80 1.40 -17.37
N ASP A 241 8.26 0.23 -17.82
CA ASP A 241 8.53 -0.04 -19.23
C ASP A 241 7.26 0.12 -20.08
N TYR A 242 6.14 -0.42 -19.61
CA TYR A 242 4.85 -0.30 -20.30
C TYR A 242 4.33 1.14 -20.35
N LEU A 243 4.45 1.90 -19.26
CA LEU A 243 4.03 3.30 -19.22
C LEU A 243 4.86 4.17 -20.16
N VAL A 244 6.17 3.96 -20.25
CA VAL A 244 7.04 4.67 -21.20
C VAL A 244 6.59 4.42 -22.63
N GLU A 245 6.30 3.18 -22.98
CA GLU A 245 5.83 2.83 -24.31
C GLU A 245 4.48 3.47 -24.62
N LEU A 246 3.54 3.48 -23.66
CA LEU A 246 2.24 4.14 -23.82
C LEU A 246 2.37 5.66 -24.02
N VAL A 247 3.21 6.33 -23.25
CA VAL A 247 3.49 7.77 -23.36
C VAL A 247 4.05 8.09 -24.74
N LYS A 248 5.02 7.28 -25.21
CA LYS A 248 5.60 7.40 -26.55
C LYS A 248 4.56 7.22 -27.65
N GLN A 249 3.72 6.18 -27.57
CA GLN A 249 2.66 5.93 -28.54
C GLN A 249 1.59 7.03 -28.54
N ALA A 250 1.31 7.61 -27.38
CA ALA A 250 0.36 8.72 -27.25
C ALA A 250 0.91 10.05 -27.81
N GLY A 251 2.21 10.15 -28.11
CA GLY A 251 2.84 11.39 -28.56
C GLY A 251 2.80 12.52 -27.53
N VAL A 252 2.75 12.16 -26.23
CA VAL A 252 2.66 13.13 -25.13
C VAL A 252 4.05 13.38 -24.58
N GLU A 253 4.42 14.65 -24.41
CA GLU A 253 5.69 15.06 -23.80
C GLU A 253 5.63 14.99 -22.28
N ILE A 254 5.63 13.77 -21.74
CA ILE A 254 5.70 13.50 -20.31
C ILE A 254 6.98 12.71 -20.01
N GLN A 255 7.73 13.16 -19.02
CA GLN A 255 8.90 12.45 -18.54
C GLN A 255 8.49 11.44 -17.49
N VAL A 256 8.66 10.15 -17.77
CA VAL A 256 8.43 9.07 -16.80
C VAL A 256 9.72 8.81 -16.05
N GLY A 257 9.66 8.86 -14.72
CA GLY A 257 10.76 8.51 -13.83
C GLY A 257 10.39 7.35 -12.90
N CYS A 258 11.38 6.62 -12.42
CA CYS A 258 11.19 5.58 -11.43
C CYS A 258 12.00 5.88 -10.17
N VAL A 259 11.33 5.90 -9.02
CA VAL A 259 11.98 6.01 -7.71
C VAL A 259 12.07 4.62 -7.10
N GLN A 260 13.27 4.19 -6.77
CA GLN A 260 13.53 2.90 -6.12
C GLN A 260 14.05 3.10 -4.71
N THR A 261 13.68 2.20 -3.81
CA THR A 261 14.23 2.14 -2.45
C THR A 261 15.70 1.68 -2.47
N ALA A 262 16.46 2.04 -1.44
CA ALA A 262 17.87 1.66 -1.32
C ALA A 262 18.12 0.15 -1.31
N TYR A 263 17.12 -0.64 -0.93
CA TYR A 263 17.16 -2.11 -0.90
C TYR A 263 16.54 -2.79 -2.13
N ALA A 264 16.22 -2.01 -3.18
CA ALA A 264 15.72 -2.58 -4.43
C ALA A 264 16.75 -3.52 -5.08
N ASN A 265 16.25 -4.47 -5.86
CA ASN A 265 17.12 -5.42 -6.57
C ASN A 265 17.98 -4.70 -7.60
N GLY A 266 19.32 -4.79 -7.47
CA GLY A 266 20.25 -4.11 -8.37
C GLY A 266 20.12 -4.49 -9.85
N SER A 267 19.55 -5.68 -10.16
CA SER A 267 19.27 -6.06 -11.55
C SER A 267 18.07 -5.29 -12.10
N SER A 268 17.04 -5.01 -11.29
CA SER A 268 15.91 -4.17 -11.70
C SER A 268 16.36 -2.73 -11.92
N THR A 269 17.25 -2.21 -11.06
CA THR A 269 17.85 -0.89 -11.22
C THR A 269 18.59 -0.77 -12.55
N LYS A 270 19.47 -1.73 -12.88
CA LYS A 270 20.20 -1.76 -14.14
C LYS A 270 19.30 -1.85 -15.36
N TYR A 271 18.23 -2.63 -15.27
CA TYR A 271 17.23 -2.74 -16.33
C TYR A 271 16.51 -1.41 -16.56
N LEU A 272 16.01 -0.80 -15.49
CA LEU A 272 15.27 0.46 -15.57
C LEU A 272 16.13 1.62 -16.07
N GLN A 273 17.40 1.72 -15.65
CA GLN A 273 18.34 2.76 -16.12
C GLN A 273 18.54 2.79 -17.64
N GLN A 274 18.29 1.67 -18.33
CA GLN A 274 18.36 1.59 -19.79
C GLN A 274 17.06 2.05 -20.48
N ARG A 275 15.98 2.23 -19.73
CA ARG A 275 14.63 2.46 -20.27
C ARG A 275 14.04 3.79 -19.83
N VAL A 276 14.30 4.19 -18.61
CA VAL A 276 13.74 5.41 -17.99
C VAL A 276 14.82 6.12 -17.19
N PRO A 277 14.74 7.43 -16.99
CA PRO A 277 15.51 8.11 -15.96
C PRO A 277 15.18 7.48 -14.60
N VAL A 278 16.15 6.83 -13.99
CA VAL A 278 16.01 6.21 -12.66
C VAL A 278 16.73 7.05 -11.64
N THR A 279 16.02 7.47 -10.61
CA THR A 279 16.62 7.99 -9.41
C THR A 279 16.53 6.91 -8.33
N CYS A 280 17.67 6.31 -7.98
CA CYS A 280 17.77 5.51 -6.77
C CYS A 280 17.82 6.48 -5.59
N VAL A 281 16.81 6.43 -4.75
CA VAL A 281 16.81 7.19 -3.51
C VAL A 281 17.40 6.27 -2.44
N SER A 282 18.65 6.57 -2.05
CA SER A 282 19.17 6.17 -0.76
C SER A 282 18.29 6.80 0.34
N SER A 283 18.48 6.44 1.59
CA SER A 283 17.70 6.87 2.77
C SER A 283 17.43 8.39 2.93
N GLU A 284 17.83 9.22 1.97
CA GLU A 284 17.61 10.68 1.92
C GLU A 284 16.46 11.08 0.97
N VAL A 285 15.36 10.32 0.96
CA VAL A 285 14.16 10.60 0.13
C VAL A 285 13.62 12.02 0.35
N SER A 286 13.72 12.54 1.56
CA SER A 286 13.23 13.87 1.92
C SER A 286 13.95 15.01 1.17
N ALA A 287 15.26 14.90 0.97
CA ALA A 287 16.05 15.96 0.33
C ALA A 287 15.81 16.08 -1.18
N PHE A 288 15.41 14.98 -1.84
CA PHE A 288 15.19 14.96 -3.30
C PHE A 288 13.83 15.54 -3.69
N LEU A 289 12.77 15.22 -2.96
CA LEU A 289 11.42 15.73 -3.24
C LEU A 289 11.35 17.24 -3.00
N SER A 290 12.07 17.78 -2.00
CA SER A 290 12.11 19.22 -1.73
C SER A 290 12.84 20.05 -2.81
N LYS A 291 13.80 19.45 -3.53
CA LYS A 291 14.56 20.15 -4.59
C LYS A 291 13.88 20.24 -5.95
N ASN A 292 12.99 19.30 -6.28
CA ASN A 292 12.43 19.19 -7.63
C ASN A 292 10.95 19.56 -7.75
N TYR A 293 10.27 19.89 -6.66
CA TYR A 293 8.84 20.27 -6.66
C TYR A 293 8.58 21.65 -6.04
N SER A 294 9.58 22.54 -5.99
CA SER A 294 9.45 23.92 -5.58
C SER A 294 9.21 24.85 -6.78
N HIS A 295 8.15 24.56 -7.55
CA HIS A 295 7.58 25.53 -8.53
C HIS A 295 6.06 25.41 -8.52
#